data_d281e824134c8fb073e68d0e68c67e80
#
_entry.id   d281e824134c8fb073e68d0e68c67e80
#
_cell.length_a   1.000
_cell.length_b   1.000
_cell.length_c   1.000
_cell.angle_alpha   90.00
_cell.angle_beta   90.00
_cell.angle_gamma   90.00
#
_symmetry.space_group_name_H-M   'P 1'
#
loop_
_entity.id
_entity.type
_entity.pdbx_description
1 polymer ?
#
loop_
_entity_poly.entity_id
_entity_poly.type
_entity_poly.pdbx_seq_one_letter_code
_entity_poly.pdbx_strand_id
1 'polypeptide(L)'
;MSDLDPRALRTAFGTFMTGVTVVTAMGEDDQPLGFTANSFTSVSLDPPLVLVCLANRSANYEAFTKAEGFAVNVLAETQKDVSNTFARPSENRFASVNWRKGPQGAPVLEGVSAWFDCAMHKVVPAGDHAILIGEVKAFDTAPAPGLGYARGAYVTPAAEAAALEGQTGVMVSALIKRGDTVLLV
;
A
#
# COMPACT_ATOMS: atom_id res chain seq x y z
N MET A 1 11.76 23.30 18.07
CA MET A 1 10.59 22.39 18.06
C MET A 1 9.52 23.13 17.29
N SER A 2 8.87 22.50 16.31
CA SER A 2 7.82 23.16 15.52
C SER A 2 6.59 23.39 16.40
N ASP A 3 5.99 24.59 16.34
CA ASP A 3 4.73 24.93 17.02
C ASP A 3 3.49 24.24 16.38
N LEU A 4 3.71 23.26 15.52
CA LEU A 4 2.65 22.52 14.82
C LEU A 4 2.04 21.46 15.75
N ASP A 5 0.73 21.49 15.93
CA ASP A 5 -0.01 20.43 16.62
C ASP A 5 0.06 19.12 15.82
N PRO A 6 0.67 18.04 16.35
CA PRO A 6 0.79 16.78 15.63
C PRO A 6 -0.54 16.11 15.29
N ARG A 7 -1.61 16.38 16.07
CA ARG A 7 -2.95 15.84 15.81
C ARG A 7 -3.60 16.55 14.63
N ALA A 8 -3.52 17.88 14.61
CA ALA A 8 -4.01 18.70 13.50
C ALA A 8 -3.29 18.35 12.20
N LEU A 9 -1.96 18.19 12.26
CA LEU A 9 -1.14 17.80 11.11
C LEU A 9 -1.53 16.42 10.57
N ARG A 10 -1.71 15.44 11.45
CA ARG A 10 -2.17 14.09 11.04
C ARG A 10 -3.56 14.13 10.40
N THR A 11 -4.47 14.95 10.94
CA THR A 11 -5.81 15.16 10.36
C THR A 11 -5.71 15.76 8.96
N ALA A 12 -4.85 16.75 8.77
CA ALA A 12 -4.61 17.36 7.46
C ALA A 12 -4.04 16.33 6.46
N PHE A 13 -3.02 15.55 6.84
CA PHE A 13 -2.51 14.46 5.98
C PHE A 13 -3.58 13.43 5.62
N GLY A 14 -4.47 13.11 6.56
CA GLY A 14 -5.57 12.16 6.35
C GLY A 14 -6.61 12.63 5.32
N THR A 15 -6.60 13.89 4.87
CA THR A 15 -7.49 14.37 3.80
C THR A 15 -7.06 13.87 2.42
N PHE A 16 -5.78 13.51 2.27
CA PHE A 16 -5.28 12.92 1.04
C PHE A 16 -5.67 11.45 0.96
N MET A 17 -6.56 11.13 0.02
CA MET A 17 -6.98 9.75 -0.21
C MET A 17 -5.83 8.94 -0.81
N THR A 18 -5.53 7.80 -0.19
CA THR A 18 -4.48 6.88 -0.62
C THR A 18 -5.04 5.50 -0.89
N GLY A 19 -4.29 4.66 -1.59
CA GLY A 19 -4.48 3.22 -1.55
C GLY A 19 -4.01 2.64 -0.21
N VAL A 20 -4.35 1.37 0.03
CA VAL A 20 -3.86 0.59 1.17
C VAL A 20 -3.01 -0.55 0.65
N THR A 21 -1.83 -0.70 1.24
CA THR A 21 -0.90 -1.78 0.90
C THR A 21 -0.50 -2.57 2.13
N VAL A 22 -0.13 -3.83 1.93
CA VAL A 22 0.66 -4.60 2.90
C VAL A 22 2.06 -4.77 2.31
N VAL A 23 3.05 -4.23 3.02
CA VAL A 23 4.45 -4.39 2.66
C VAL A 23 5.00 -5.60 3.38
N THR A 24 5.67 -6.48 2.65
CA THR A 24 6.14 -7.77 3.15
C THR A 24 7.62 -8.00 2.85
N ALA A 25 8.32 -8.70 3.72
CA ALA A 25 9.69 -9.17 3.51
C ALA A 25 9.88 -10.53 4.16
N MET A 26 10.93 -11.24 3.78
CA MET A 26 11.40 -12.40 4.56
C MET A 26 12.37 -11.91 5.62
N GLY A 27 12.11 -12.29 6.84
CA GLY A 27 13.04 -12.10 7.95
C GLY A 27 14.05 -13.25 8.07
N GLU A 28 14.75 -13.27 9.19
CA GLU A 28 15.63 -14.39 9.55
C GLU A 28 14.81 -15.68 9.68
N ASP A 29 15.44 -16.82 9.46
CA ASP A 29 14.82 -18.15 9.54
C ASP A 29 13.59 -18.35 8.64
N ASP A 30 13.56 -17.69 7.48
CA ASP A 30 12.43 -17.76 6.53
C ASP A 30 11.07 -17.36 7.13
N GLN A 31 11.05 -16.54 8.18
CA GLN A 31 9.82 -16.06 8.78
C GLN A 31 9.27 -14.86 7.99
N PRO A 32 8.02 -14.92 7.48
CA PRO A 32 7.44 -13.81 6.75
C PRO A 32 7.09 -12.65 7.70
N LEU A 33 7.44 -11.44 7.30
CA LEU A 33 7.17 -10.19 8.01
C LEU A 33 6.31 -9.28 7.15
N GLY A 34 5.50 -8.44 7.79
CA GLY A 34 4.66 -7.50 7.05
C GLY A 34 4.04 -6.42 7.93
N PHE A 35 3.66 -5.33 7.31
CA PHE A 35 2.94 -4.23 7.93
C PHE A 35 2.03 -3.53 6.90
N THR A 36 0.94 -2.94 7.38
CA THR A 36 0.03 -2.13 6.56
C THR A 36 0.61 -0.74 6.38
N ALA A 37 0.61 -0.25 5.15
CA ALA A 37 1.06 1.09 4.79
C ALA A 37 0.10 1.75 3.80
N ASN A 38 -0.06 3.06 3.92
CA ASN A 38 -0.73 3.92 2.96
C ASN A 38 0.22 4.93 2.31
N SER A 39 1.52 4.76 2.50
CA SER A 39 2.58 5.64 2.01
C SER A 39 3.17 5.19 0.66
N PHE A 40 2.65 4.10 0.07
CA PHE A 40 3.12 3.61 -1.22
C PHE A 40 2.95 4.66 -2.32
N THR A 41 4.01 4.85 -3.13
CA THR A 41 3.93 5.58 -4.38
C THR A 41 4.96 5.07 -5.41
N SER A 42 4.63 5.23 -6.69
CA SER A 42 5.58 5.06 -7.78
C SER A 42 6.57 6.22 -7.81
N VAL A 43 7.82 5.95 -8.12
CA VAL A 43 8.92 6.95 -8.16
C VAL A 43 9.44 7.15 -9.58
N SER A 44 9.70 6.05 -10.30
CA SER A 44 10.33 6.09 -11.62
C SER A 44 9.92 4.87 -12.44
N LEU A 45 9.96 5.00 -13.75
CA LEU A 45 9.77 3.88 -14.69
C LEU A 45 11.09 3.36 -15.25
N ASP A 46 12.14 4.19 -15.24
CA ASP A 46 13.48 3.80 -15.68
C ASP A 46 14.55 4.43 -14.78
N PRO A 47 15.17 3.64 -13.88
CA PRO A 47 14.76 2.29 -13.48
C PRO A 47 13.37 2.28 -12.82
N PRO A 48 12.66 1.13 -12.81
CA PRO A 48 11.32 1.05 -12.20
C PRO A 48 11.43 1.06 -10.68
N LEU A 49 11.12 2.19 -10.05
CA LEU A 49 11.24 2.40 -8.61
C LEU A 49 9.90 2.69 -7.96
N VAL A 50 9.73 2.13 -6.78
CA VAL A 50 8.62 2.43 -5.87
C VAL A 50 9.16 2.78 -4.48
N LEU A 51 8.37 3.46 -3.65
CA LEU A 51 8.72 3.72 -2.26
C LEU A 51 7.57 3.41 -1.29
N VAL A 52 7.96 3.13 -0.06
CA VAL A 52 7.07 3.06 1.11
C VAL A 52 7.78 3.66 2.33
N CYS A 53 7.03 4.14 3.32
CA CYS A 53 7.60 4.66 4.56
C CYS A 53 7.33 3.67 5.71
N LEU A 54 8.37 3.41 6.50
CA LEU A 54 8.32 2.54 7.68
C LEU A 54 8.70 3.34 8.92
N ALA A 55 7.83 3.35 9.93
CA ALA A 55 8.10 4.07 11.18
C ALA A 55 9.31 3.47 11.92
N ASN A 56 10.22 4.31 12.43
CA ASN A 56 11.41 3.87 13.18
C ASN A 56 11.06 3.06 14.44
N ARG A 57 9.86 3.28 15.02
CA ARG A 57 9.35 2.52 16.17
C ARG A 57 8.71 1.17 15.82
N SER A 58 8.65 0.81 14.53
CA SER A 58 8.11 -0.48 14.10
C SER A 58 8.97 -1.62 14.64
N ALA A 59 8.34 -2.67 15.19
CA ALA A 59 9.06 -3.88 15.60
C ALA A 59 9.80 -4.55 14.43
N ASN A 60 9.36 -4.31 13.19
CA ASN A 60 9.96 -4.86 11.99
C ASN A 60 11.03 -3.94 11.36
N TYR A 61 11.37 -2.78 12.00
CA TYR A 61 12.24 -1.77 11.40
C TYR A 61 13.58 -2.34 10.96
N GLU A 62 14.28 -3.02 11.85
CA GLU A 62 15.60 -3.56 11.54
C GLU A 62 15.55 -4.63 10.45
N ALA A 63 14.56 -5.52 10.51
CA ALA A 63 14.42 -6.57 9.52
C ALA A 63 14.18 -5.99 8.11
N PHE A 64 13.29 -5.01 7.97
CA PHE A 64 13.02 -4.38 6.68
C PHE A 64 14.18 -3.52 6.16
N THR A 65 14.87 -2.80 7.04
CA THR A 65 15.99 -1.93 6.61
C THR A 65 17.24 -2.71 6.22
N LYS A 66 17.36 -3.97 6.69
CA LYS A 66 18.45 -4.89 6.35
C LYS A 66 18.07 -5.91 5.27
N ALA A 67 16.78 -6.00 4.89
CA ALA A 67 16.32 -6.94 3.89
C ALA A 67 16.91 -6.64 2.51
N GLU A 68 17.24 -7.69 1.75
CA GLU A 68 17.69 -7.58 0.36
C GLU A 68 16.56 -7.15 -0.59
N GLY A 69 15.30 -7.33 -0.16
CA GLY A 69 14.13 -6.96 -0.95
C GLY A 69 12.84 -6.98 -0.11
N PHE A 70 11.78 -6.49 -0.73
CA PHE A 70 10.44 -6.48 -0.14
C PHE A 70 9.38 -6.53 -1.23
N ALA A 71 8.18 -6.98 -0.90
CA ALA A 71 7.04 -6.86 -1.80
C ALA A 71 6.03 -5.83 -1.29
N VAL A 72 5.40 -5.14 -2.22
CA VAL A 72 4.24 -4.27 -1.97
C VAL A 72 3.01 -4.95 -2.52
N ASN A 73 2.05 -5.26 -1.66
CA ASN A 73 0.78 -5.89 -2.00
C ASN A 73 -0.32 -4.83 -1.91
N VAL A 74 -0.85 -4.38 -3.05
CA VAL A 74 -1.95 -3.41 -3.12
C VAL A 74 -3.25 -4.15 -2.81
N LEU A 75 -3.85 -3.86 -1.67
CA LEU A 75 -5.05 -4.58 -1.22
C LEU A 75 -6.26 -4.29 -2.10
N ALA A 76 -7.03 -5.34 -2.37
CA ALA A 76 -8.35 -5.22 -2.99
C ALA A 76 -9.38 -4.67 -1.99
N GLU A 77 -10.46 -4.06 -2.48
CA GLU A 77 -11.53 -3.46 -1.67
C GLU A 77 -12.16 -4.43 -0.65
N THR A 78 -12.11 -5.73 -0.93
CA THR A 78 -12.61 -6.80 -0.05
C THR A 78 -11.65 -7.17 1.08
N GLN A 79 -10.41 -6.66 1.08
CA GLN A 79 -9.34 -7.05 2.00
C GLN A 79 -9.15 -6.10 3.19
N LYS A 80 -10.23 -5.47 3.71
CA LYS A 80 -10.19 -4.63 4.92
C LYS A 80 -9.64 -5.38 6.13
N ASP A 81 -10.02 -6.65 6.30
CA ASP A 81 -9.57 -7.46 7.44
C ASP A 81 -8.08 -7.78 7.35
N VAL A 82 -7.56 -8.01 6.15
CA VAL A 82 -6.12 -8.16 5.89
C VAL A 82 -5.39 -6.89 6.32
N SER A 83 -5.86 -5.72 5.88
CA SER A 83 -5.31 -4.43 6.30
C SER A 83 -5.27 -4.29 7.82
N ASN A 84 -6.36 -4.58 8.51
CA ASN A 84 -6.45 -4.49 9.96
C ASN A 84 -5.50 -5.46 10.67
N THR A 85 -5.35 -6.68 10.15
CA THR A 85 -4.44 -7.70 10.71
C THR A 85 -2.99 -7.23 10.66
N PHE A 86 -2.56 -6.67 9.53
CA PHE A 86 -1.18 -6.21 9.37
C PHE A 86 -0.91 -4.82 9.99
N ALA A 87 -1.95 -4.06 10.35
CA ALA A 87 -1.84 -2.78 11.05
C ALA A 87 -1.62 -2.92 12.56
N ARG A 88 -1.92 -4.09 13.16
CA ARG A 88 -1.86 -4.31 14.60
C ARG A 88 -0.66 -5.18 14.97
N PRO A 89 -0.10 -5.05 16.19
CA PRO A 89 0.85 -6.02 16.72
C PRO A 89 0.18 -7.42 16.78
N SER A 90 0.78 -8.41 16.15
CA SER A 90 0.35 -9.81 16.19
C SER A 90 1.54 -10.71 15.85
N GLU A 91 1.67 -11.84 16.54
CA GLU A 91 2.75 -12.80 16.33
C GLU A 91 2.51 -13.66 15.08
N ASN A 92 1.26 -13.79 14.64
CA ASN A 92 0.91 -14.72 13.55
C ASN A 92 0.00 -14.10 12.49
N ARG A 93 0.42 -12.96 11.91
CA ARG A 93 -0.35 -12.24 10.88
C ARG A 93 -0.57 -13.07 9.62
N PHE A 94 0.42 -13.88 9.24
CA PHE A 94 0.38 -14.67 8.03
C PHE A 94 -0.48 -15.94 8.11
N ALA A 95 -0.87 -16.40 9.31
CA ALA A 95 -1.80 -17.51 9.44
C ALA A 95 -3.22 -17.22 8.94
N SER A 96 -3.59 -15.94 8.83
CA SER A 96 -4.92 -15.51 8.39
C SER A 96 -5.00 -15.16 6.90
N VAL A 97 -3.91 -15.30 6.15
CA VAL A 97 -3.83 -14.94 4.74
C VAL A 97 -3.11 -16.03 3.94
N ASN A 98 -3.56 -16.25 2.72
CA ASN A 98 -2.81 -17.06 1.77
C ASN A 98 -1.73 -16.18 1.13
N TRP A 99 -0.56 -16.77 0.96
CA TRP A 99 0.57 -16.10 0.33
C TRP A 99 1.52 -17.10 -0.33
N ARG A 100 2.36 -16.61 -1.22
CA ARG A 100 3.44 -17.38 -1.85
C ARG A 100 4.72 -16.56 -1.86
N LYS A 101 5.87 -17.20 -2.04
CA LYS A 101 7.13 -16.46 -2.32
C LYS A 101 7.04 -15.85 -3.71
N GLY A 102 7.33 -14.57 -3.80
CA GLY A 102 7.54 -13.87 -5.06
C GLY A 102 8.87 -14.26 -5.71
N PRO A 103 9.13 -13.80 -6.95
CA PRO A 103 10.38 -14.10 -7.66
C PRO A 103 11.66 -13.64 -6.97
N GLN A 104 11.61 -12.58 -6.16
CA GLN A 104 12.72 -12.10 -5.32
C GLN A 104 12.67 -12.66 -3.89
N GLY A 105 11.72 -13.53 -3.59
CA GLY A 105 11.59 -14.21 -2.32
C GLY A 105 10.70 -13.55 -1.28
N ALA A 106 10.26 -12.31 -1.47
CA ALA A 106 9.33 -11.66 -0.55
C ALA A 106 7.92 -12.27 -0.64
N PRO A 107 7.14 -12.28 0.46
CA PRO A 107 5.78 -12.81 0.45
C PRO A 107 4.84 -11.98 -0.42
N VAL A 108 4.18 -12.60 -1.38
CA VAL A 108 3.10 -12.03 -2.20
C VAL A 108 1.78 -12.60 -1.71
N LEU A 109 0.86 -11.73 -1.27
CA LEU A 109 -0.45 -12.11 -0.77
C LEU A 109 -1.41 -12.44 -1.92
N GLU A 110 -2.32 -13.40 -1.69
CA GLU A 110 -3.36 -13.74 -2.65
C GLU A 110 -4.53 -12.75 -2.59
N GLY A 111 -5.23 -12.60 -3.72
CA GLY A 111 -6.43 -11.78 -3.83
C GLY A 111 -6.19 -10.27 -3.86
N VAL A 112 -4.95 -9.81 -3.98
CA VAL A 112 -4.59 -8.38 -4.08
C VAL A 112 -4.90 -7.83 -5.47
N SER A 113 -5.11 -6.50 -5.56
CA SER A 113 -5.33 -5.82 -6.85
C SER A 113 -4.06 -5.74 -7.69
N ALA A 114 -2.91 -5.62 -7.03
CA ALA A 114 -1.60 -5.66 -7.66
C ALA A 114 -0.53 -6.04 -6.64
N TRP A 115 0.60 -6.54 -7.11
CA TRP A 115 1.78 -6.72 -6.27
C TRP A 115 3.05 -6.34 -7.04
N PHE A 116 4.04 -5.88 -6.30
CA PHE A 116 5.37 -5.52 -6.80
C PHE A 116 6.42 -6.20 -5.92
N ASP A 117 7.22 -7.08 -6.49
CA ASP A 117 8.34 -7.75 -5.80
C ASP A 117 9.64 -7.03 -6.17
N CYS A 118 10.31 -6.47 -5.16
CA CYS A 118 11.34 -5.47 -5.33
C CYS A 118 12.65 -5.92 -4.68
N ALA A 119 13.77 -5.66 -5.36
CA ALA A 119 15.07 -5.61 -4.71
C ALA A 119 15.20 -4.28 -3.95
N MET A 120 15.86 -4.28 -2.78
CA MET A 120 16.12 -3.06 -2.03
C MET A 120 17.08 -2.17 -2.81
N HIS A 121 16.60 -1.01 -3.26
CA HIS A 121 17.42 -0.03 -3.97
C HIS A 121 18.12 0.92 -3.00
N LYS A 122 17.36 1.46 -2.02
CA LYS A 122 17.91 2.40 -1.04
C LYS A 122 17.01 2.52 0.19
N VAL A 123 17.64 2.68 1.36
CA VAL A 123 16.99 3.08 2.60
C VAL A 123 17.40 4.51 2.94
N VAL A 124 16.43 5.41 3.15
CA VAL A 124 16.68 6.82 3.45
C VAL A 124 16.05 7.18 4.79
N PRO A 125 16.83 7.56 5.81
CA PRO A 125 16.28 8.10 7.05
C PRO A 125 15.50 9.40 6.79
N ALA A 126 14.29 9.50 7.32
CA ALA A 126 13.39 10.63 7.09
C ALA A 126 12.55 10.93 8.36
N GLY A 127 13.13 11.69 9.29
CA GLY A 127 12.48 12.04 10.56
C GLY A 127 12.23 10.81 11.44
N ASP A 128 10.97 10.55 11.79
CA ASP A 128 10.54 9.40 12.59
C ASP A 128 10.22 8.15 11.74
N HIS A 129 10.59 8.17 10.45
CA HIS A 129 10.44 7.08 9.49
C HIS A 129 11.74 6.82 8.71
N ALA A 130 11.83 5.65 8.09
CA ALA A 130 12.70 5.36 6.97
C ALA A 130 11.87 5.26 5.69
N ILE A 131 12.40 5.79 4.59
CA ILE A 131 11.85 5.57 3.25
C ILE A 131 12.59 4.36 2.66
N LEU A 132 11.84 3.32 2.35
CA LEU A 132 12.33 2.15 1.63
C LEU A 132 12.05 2.36 0.15
N ILE A 133 13.09 2.44 -0.66
CA ILE A 133 12.99 2.53 -2.11
C ILE A 133 13.34 1.17 -2.68
N GLY A 134 12.42 0.58 -3.44
CA GLY A 134 12.57 -0.71 -4.09
C GLY A 134 12.62 -0.58 -5.60
N GLU A 135 13.54 -1.31 -6.21
CA GLU A 135 13.55 -1.51 -7.66
C GLU A 135 12.67 -2.72 -8.00
N VAL A 136 11.60 -2.48 -8.76
CA VAL A 136 10.64 -3.52 -9.14
C VAL A 136 11.31 -4.53 -10.06
N LYS A 137 11.36 -5.78 -9.64
CA LYS A 137 11.91 -6.90 -10.43
C LYS A 137 10.81 -7.78 -11.03
N ALA A 138 9.65 -7.82 -10.39
CA ALA A 138 8.47 -8.50 -10.90
C ALA A 138 7.20 -7.85 -10.36
N PHE A 139 6.12 -7.93 -11.10
CA PHE A 139 4.82 -7.44 -10.71
C PHE A 139 3.71 -8.18 -11.45
N ASP A 140 2.49 -8.08 -10.94
CA ASP A 140 1.28 -8.51 -11.64
C ASP A 140 0.08 -7.73 -11.11
N THR A 141 -1.03 -7.77 -11.85
CA THR A 141 -2.28 -7.08 -11.52
C THR A 141 -3.48 -8.00 -11.66
N ALA A 142 -4.52 -7.73 -10.87
CA ALA A 142 -5.82 -8.38 -10.98
C ALA A 142 -6.91 -7.32 -11.25
N PRO A 143 -8.05 -7.69 -11.86
CA PRO A 143 -9.13 -6.74 -12.16
C PRO A 143 -9.91 -6.26 -10.91
N ALA A 144 -9.51 -6.68 -9.70
CA ALA A 144 -10.15 -6.29 -8.46
C ALA A 144 -9.88 -4.81 -8.13
N PRO A 145 -10.90 -3.99 -7.78
CA PRO A 145 -10.73 -2.62 -7.35
C PRO A 145 -9.86 -2.52 -6.10
N GLY A 146 -9.01 -1.50 -6.04
CA GLY A 146 -8.14 -1.27 -4.88
C GLY A 146 -8.90 -0.73 -3.67
N LEU A 147 -8.41 -1.06 -2.47
CA LEU A 147 -8.89 -0.53 -1.20
C LEU A 147 -8.33 0.87 -0.98
N GLY A 148 -9.21 1.86 -0.82
CA GLY A 148 -8.85 3.23 -0.48
C GLY A 148 -8.87 3.51 1.02
N TYR A 149 -8.20 4.60 1.42
CA TYR A 149 -8.20 5.10 2.79
C TYR A 149 -8.14 6.63 2.82
N ALA A 150 -9.09 7.25 3.52
CA ALA A 150 -9.13 8.70 3.70
C ALA A 150 -9.75 9.04 5.06
N ARG A 151 -9.25 10.08 5.72
CA ARG A 151 -9.79 10.63 6.99
C ARG A 151 -10.02 9.58 8.09
N GLY A 152 -9.18 8.53 8.14
CA GLY A 152 -9.29 7.47 9.13
C GLY A 152 -10.31 6.36 8.78
N ALA A 153 -10.89 6.37 7.57
CA ALA A 153 -11.86 5.39 7.12
C ALA A 153 -11.42 4.73 5.80
N TYR A 154 -11.83 3.47 5.62
CA TYR A 154 -11.70 2.81 4.33
C TYR A 154 -12.73 3.36 3.33
N VAL A 155 -12.29 3.54 2.10
CA VAL A 155 -13.10 3.97 0.96
C VAL A 155 -13.06 2.87 -0.10
N THR A 156 -14.22 2.48 -0.61
CA THR A 156 -14.30 1.49 -1.68
C THR A 156 -15.13 2.05 -2.85
N PRO A 157 -14.74 1.78 -4.09
CA PRO A 157 -15.51 2.22 -5.27
C PRO A 157 -16.96 1.76 -5.23
N ALA A 158 -17.23 0.54 -4.76
CA ALA A 158 -18.58 0.01 -4.62
C ALA A 158 -19.44 0.78 -3.60
N ALA A 159 -18.85 1.22 -2.48
CA ALA A 159 -19.56 2.02 -1.47
C ALA A 159 -19.89 3.42 -1.99
N GLU A 160 -18.99 4.04 -2.77
CA GLU A 160 -19.24 5.34 -3.39
C GLU A 160 -20.30 5.25 -4.49
N ALA A 161 -20.26 4.21 -5.34
CA ALA A 161 -21.28 3.98 -6.35
C ALA A 161 -22.67 3.80 -5.72
N ALA A 162 -22.79 3.00 -4.66
CA ALA A 162 -24.05 2.81 -3.93
C ALA A 162 -24.56 4.11 -3.26
N ALA A 163 -23.63 4.93 -2.74
CA ALA A 163 -24.00 6.24 -2.16
C ALA A 163 -24.49 7.22 -3.22
N LEU A 164 -23.95 7.18 -4.43
CA LEU A 164 -24.39 8.00 -5.56
C LEU A 164 -25.74 7.54 -6.12
N GLU A 165 -25.98 6.23 -6.20
CA GLU A 165 -27.27 5.67 -6.63
C GLU A 165 -28.41 6.00 -5.66
N GLY A 166 -28.11 6.15 -4.36
CA GLY A 166 -29.07 6.60 -3.34
C GLY A 166 -29.38 8.09 -3.37
N GLN A 167 -28.56 8.89 -4.05
CA GLN A 167 -28.78 10.31 -4.29
C GLN A 167 -29.28 10.50 -5.72
N THR A 168 -30.58 10.64 -5.89
CA THR A 168 -31.19 11.02 -7.17
C THR A 168 -30.71 12.42 -7.60
N GLY A 169 -29.63 12.48 -8.37
CA GLY A 169 -29.16 13.76 -8.94
C GLY A 169 -27.75 13.69 -9.49
N VAL A 170 -27.65 13.61 -10.79
CA VAL A 170 -26.54 14.01 -11.65
C VAL A 170 -25.21 13.24 -11.47
N MET A 171 -25.04 12.20 -12.26
CA MET A 171 -23.70 11.68 -12.57
C MET A 171 -22.96 12.67 -13.48
N VAL A 172 -21.90 13.28 -12.98
CA VAL A 172 -20.92 13.95 -13.83
C VAL A 172 -19.77 12.96 -14.08
N SER A 173 -19.90 12.17 -15.14
CA SER A 173 -18.80 11.38 -15.69
C SER A 173 -18.14 12.21 -16.77
N ALA A 174 -17.00 12.80 -16.50
CA ALA A 174 -16.19 13.43 -17.54
C ALA A 174 -15.41 12.34 -18.29
N LEU A 175 -16.00 11.81 -19.33
CA LEU A 175 -15.33 10.92 -20.28
C LEU A 175 -14.72 11.78 -21.38
N ILE A 176 -13.42 12.04 -21.33
CA ILE A 176 -12.74 12.70 -22.45
C ILE A 176 -12.27 11.65 -23.42
N LYS A 177 -12.96 11.52 -24.55
CA LYS A 177 -12.60 10.63 -25.64
C LYS A 177 -11.84 11.41 -26.71
N ARG A 178 -10.61 11.01 -27.01
CA ARG A 178 -9.83 11.52 -28.12
C ARG A 178 -9.36 10.35 -28.99
N GLY A 179 -10.06 10.11 -30.10
CA GLY A 179 -9.85 8.93 -30.95
C GLY A 179 -10.23 7.65 -30.20
N ASP A 180 -9.40 6.61 -30.27
CA ASP A 180 -9.62 5.33 -29.58
C ASP A 180 -9.02 5.28 -28.16
N THR A 181 -8.52 6.40 -27.64
CA THR A 181 -7.95 6.50 -26.30
C THR A 181 -8.91 7.16 -25.33
N VAL A 182 -9.17 6.51 -24.19
CA VAL A 182 -10.00 7.03 -23.09
C VAL A 182 -9.06 7.49 -21.98
N LEU A 183 -9.11 8.77 -21.64
CA LEU A 183 -8.47 9.30 -20.44
C LEU A 183 -9.52 9.39 -19.34
N LEU A 184 -9.30 8.68 -18.24
CA LEU A 184 -10.02 8.89 -16.98
C LEU A 184 -9.30 10.01 -16.22
N VAL A 185 -9.96 11.11 -16.00
CA VAL A 185 -9.52 12.22 -15.14
C VAL A 185 -10.35 12.17 -13.86
#